data_d4b894133951c5cd979a2b33cc1046dd
#
_entry.id   d4b894133951c5cd979a2b33cc1046dd
#
_cell.length_a   1.000
_cell.length_b   1.000
_cell.length_c   1.000
_cell.angle_alpha   90.00
_cell.angle_beta   90.00
_cell.angle_gamma   90.00
#
_symmetry.space_group_name_H-M   'P 1'
#
loop_
_entity.id
_entity.type
_entity.pdbx_description
1 polymer ?
#
loop_
_entity_poly.entity_id
_entity_poly.type
_entity_poly.pdbx_seq_one_letter_code
_entity_poly.pdbx_strand_id
1 'polypeptide(L)'
;FEFRMPGSAENLSDCNTILNTAVAKELKGYADELEGAEDFTSAAIALVKRTIRDHRRVIFNGNGYTAEWEAEAAKRGLPNKKNTPAALPALVEPKNIALMEEFGVLTKVEMESRYEVEMEHYSKIINIEALTMLEMARKQLLPAINAYMSEVANTAASKLAVSEHISVRSETKTLEKLS
;
A
#
# COMPACT_ATOMS: atom_id res chain seq x y z
N PHE A 1 10.64 -12.49 -12.85
CA PHE A 1 9.65 -11.44 -12.64
C PHE A 1 9.88 -10.76 -11.29
N GLU A 2 9.30 -9.59 -11.10
CA GLU A 2 9.51 -8.77 -9.91
C GLU A 2 8.16 -8.48 -9.24
N PHE A 3 8.14 -8.54 -7.91
CA PHE A 3 6.98 -8.20 -7.09
C PHE A 3 7.34 -7.05 -6.15
N ARG A 4 6.64 -5.92 -6.21
CA ARG A 4 7.00 -4.67 -5.53
C ARG A 4 6.00 -4.22 -4.46
N MET A 5 5.12 -5.08 -3.99
CA MET A 5 4.00 -4.68 -3.11
C MET A 5 4.18 -4.88 -1.60
N PRO A 6 5.30 -5.42 -1.03
CA PRO A 6 5.36 -5.70 0.42
C PRO A 6 5.50 -4.44 1.20
N GLY A 7 5.35 -3.31 1.04
CA GLY A 7 5.51 -2.16 1.94
C GLY A 7 6.86 -2.09 2.65
N SER A 8 7.27 -0.91 3.06
CA SER A 8 8.62 -0.69 3.62
C SER A 8 8.77 -1.14 5.08
N ALA A 9 7.68 -1.28 5.81
CA ALA A 9 7.66 -1.64 7.22
C ALA A 9 7.26 -3.10 7.48
N GLU A 10 6.83 -3.82 6.43
CA GLU A 10 6.29 -5.17 6.56
C GLU A 10 7.33 -6.25 6.31
N ASN A 11 7.09 -7.43 6.89
CA ASN A 11 7.91 -8.61 6.66
C ASN A 11 7.56 -9.23 5.29
N LEU A 12 8.59 -9.67 4.57
CA LEU A 12 8.41 -10.35 3.28
C LEU A 12 7.81 -11.75 3.40
N SER A 13 7.79 -12.35 4.58
CA SER A 13 7.38 -13.74 4.78
C SER A 13 5.93 -13.99 4.35
N ASP A 14 5.01 -13.13 4.73
CA ASP A 14 3.58 -13.32 4.42
C ASP A 14 3.31 -13.20 2.92
N CYS A 15 3.90 -12.19 2.27
CA CYS A 15 3.82 -12.03 0.84
C CYS A 15 4.41 -13.25 0.09
N ASN A 16 5.59 -13.70 0.49
CA ASN A 16 6.24 -14.86 -0.12
C ASN A 16 5.45 -16.15 0.12
N THR A 17 4.90 -16.35 1.31
CA THR A 17 4.08 -17.52 1.64
C THR A 17 2.84 -17.59 0.74
N ILE A 18 2.11 -16.48 0.62
CA ILE A 18 0.90 -16.41 -0.21
C ILE A 18 1.23 -16.65 -1.69
N LEU A 19 2.24 -15.95 -2.22
CA LEU A 19 2.64 -16.07 -3.63
C LEU A 19 3.12 -17.47 -3.96
N ASN A 20 4.00 -18.05 -3.12
CA ASN A 20 4.52 -19.39 -3.37
C ASN A 20 3.44 -20.46 -3.29
N THR A 21 2.49 -20.34 -2.37
CA THR A 21 1.35 -21.25 -2.26
C THR A 21 0.43 -21.14 -3.48
N ALA A 22 0.13 -19.92 -3.95
CA ALA A 22 -0.65 -19.71 -5.17
C ALA A 22 0.05 -20.31 -6.41
N VAL A 23 1.36 -20.09 -6.55
CA VAL A 23 2.15 -20.68 -7.64
C VAL A 23 2.20 -22.21 -7.54
N ALA A 24 2.36 -22.75 -6.34
CA ALA A 24 2.35 -24.21 -6.12
C ALA A 24 1.00 -24.82 -6.54
N LYS A 25 -0.12 -24.16 -6.27
CA LYS A 25 -1.45 -24.61 -6.71
C LYS A 25 -1.55 -24.69 -8.23
N GLU A 26 -1.12 -23.62 -8.92
CA GLU A 26 -1.17 -23.61 -10.39
C GLU A 26 -0.22 -24.66 -11.00
N LEU A 27 1.00 -24.78 -10.48
CA LEU A 27 1.95 -25.77 -10.95
C LEU A 27 1.47 -27.20 -10.71
N LYS A 28 0.82 -27.47 -9.57
CA LYS A 28 0.19 -28.76 -9.31
C LYS A 28 -0.88 -29.08 -10.36
N GLY A 29 -1.79 -28.13 -10.64
CA GLY A 29 -2.80 -28.29 -11.66
C GLY A 29 -2.23 -28.56 -13.05
N TYR A 30 -1.16 -27.88 -13.42
CA TYR A 30 -0.45 -28.11 -14.68
C TYR A 30 0.25 -29.47 -14.73
N ALA A 31 0.86 -29.87 -13.63
CA ALA A 31 1.47 -31.21 -13.55
C ALA A 31 0.43 -32.31 -13.69
N ASP A 32 -0.68 -32.22 -12.95
CA ASP A 32 -1.79 -33.18 -13.03
C ASP A 32 -2.37 -33.30 -14.46
N GLU A 33 -2.42 -32.18 -15.21
CA GLU A 33 -2.90 -32.16 -16.60
C GLU A 33 -1.91 -32.75 -17.59
N LEU A 34 -0.62 -32.52 -17.37
CA LEU A 34 0.45 -32.97 -18.28
C LEU A 34 0.91 -34.39 -17.98
N GLU A 35 0.58 -34.92 -16.80
CA GLU A 35 0.94 -36.29 -16.42
C GLU A 35 0.23 -37.27 -17.35
N GLY A 36 1.01 -38.12 -17.97
CA GLY A 36 0.50 -39.14 -18.91
C GLY A 36 0.23 -38.65 -20.33
N ALA A 37 0.57 -37.42 -20.69
CA ALA A 37 0.43 -36.92 -22.06
C ALA A 37 1.40 -37.69 -23.00
N GLU A 38 0.87 -38.29 -24.07
CA GLU A 38 1.66 -39.01 -25.09
C GLU A 38 2.67 -38.09 -25.79
N ASP A 39 2.24 -36.88 -26.16
CA ASP A 39 3.10 -35.80 -26.67
C ASP A 39 3.13 -34.63 -25.67
N PHE A 40 4.06 -34.71 -24.74
CA PHE A 40 4.25 -33.69 -23.71
C PHE A 40 4.48 -32.29 -24.30
N THR A 41 5.23 -32.17 -25.38
CA THR A 41 5.56 -30.85 -25.95
C THR A 41 4.31 -30.18 -26.52
N SER A 42 3.52 -30.89 -27.29
CA SER A 42 2.27 -30.37 -27.83
C SER A 42 1.26 -30.04 -26.75
N ALA A 43 1.14 -30.89 -25.71
CA ALA A 43 0.27 -30.65 -24.56
C ALA A 43 0.69 -29.41 -23.77
N ALA A 44 1.97 -29.24 -23.49
CA ALA A 44 2.51 -28.07 -22.79
C ALA A 44 2.29 -26.76 -23.58
N ILE A 45 2.49 -26.78 -24.90
CA ILE A 45 2.23 -25.62 -25.75
C ILE A 45 0.72 -25.27 -25.74
N ALA A 46 -0.15 -26.26 -25.80
CA ALA A 46 -1.60 -26.07 -25.73
C ALA A 46 -2.03 -25.47 -24.39
N LEU A 47 -1.49 -25.99 -23.30
CA LEU A 47 -1.69 -25.49 -21.93
C LEU A 47 -1.29 -24.01 -21.82
N VAL A 48 -0.08 -23.65 -22.24
CA VAL A 48 0.41 -22.26 -22.20
C VAL A 48 -0.50 -21.33 -23.01
N LYS A 49 -0.86 -21.71 -24.24
CA LYS A 49 -1.76 -20.91 -25.08
C LYS A 49 -3.13 -20.69 -24.45
N ARG A 50 -3.70 -21.72 -23.84
CA ARG A 50 -4.98 -21.65 -23.12
C ARG A 50 -4.86 -20.73 -21.91
N THR A 51 -3.87 -20.91 -21.05
CA THR A 51 -3.65 -20.10 -19.86
C THR A 51 -3.51 -18.62 -20.20
N ILE A 52 -2.70 -18.26 -21.19
CA ILE A 52 -2.55 -16.85 -21.63
C ILE A 52 -3.88 -16.29 -22.13
N ARG A 53 -4.65 -17.05 -22.91
CA ARG A 53 -5.95 -16.61 -23.41
C ARG A 53 -6.96 -16.37 -22.27
N ASP A 54 -7.05 -17.32 -21.35
CA ASP A 54 -8.06 -17.34 -20.30
C ASP A 54 -7.77 -16.30 -19.21
N HIS A 55 -6.48 -15.98 -19.00
CA HIS A 55 -6.03 -14.96 -18.03
C HIS A 55 -5.60 -13.64 -18.66
N ARG A 56 -5.99 -13.37 -19.90
CA ARG A 56 -5.60 -12.15 -20.62
C ARG A 56 -5.97 -10.85 -19.89
N ARG A 57 -6.99 -10.87 -19.04
CA ARG A 57 -7.43 -9.70 -18.25
C ARG A 57 -6.37 -9.15 -17.30
N VAL A 58 -5.40 -9.97 -16.86
CA VAL A 58 -4.32 -9.55 -15.97
C VAL A 58 -3.08 -9.08 -16.72
N ILE A 59 -3.02 -9.28 -18.05
CA ILE A 59 -1.86 -8.89 -18.87
C ILE A 59 -2.03 -7.43 -19.27
N PHE A 60 -1.10 -6.58 -18.85
CA PHE A 60 -1.09 -5.16 -19.15
C PHE A 60 0.32 -4.70 -19.53
N ASN A 61 0.43 -4.02 -20.67
CA ASN A 61 1.66 -3.46 -21.20
C ASN A 61 1.55 -1.93 -21.20
N GLY A 62 1.81 -1.29 -20.07
CA GLY A 62 1.69 0.14 -19.93
C GLY A 62 2.15 0.62 -18.55
N ASN A 63 1.89 1.89 -18.25
CA ASN A 63 2.21 2.46 -16.95
C ASN A 63 1.10 2.13 -15.93
N GLY A 64 1.38 1.20 -15.02
CA GLY A 64 0.46 0.78 -13.95
C GLY A 64 0.22 1.81 -12.84
N TYR A 65 0.89 2.97 -12.89
CA TYR A 65 0.72 4.05 -11.89
C TYR A 65 -0.25 5.15 -12.33
N THR A 66 -0.89 4.99 -13.47
CA THR A 66 -1.80 6.01 -14.01
C THR A 66 -3.26 5.74 -13.65
N ALA A 67 -4.07 6.81 -13.63
CA ALA A 67 -5.52 6.70 -13.40
C ALA A 67 -6.23 5.91 -14.51
N GLU A 68 -5.70 5.93 -15.74
CA GLU A 68 -6.20 5.14 -16.86
C GLU A 68 -6.10 3.65 -16.58
N TRP A 69 -5.01 3.21 -15.93
CA TRP A 69 -4.88 1.80 -15.53
C TRP A 69 -5.90 1.43 -14.44
N GLU A 70 -6.13 2.28 -13.42
CA GLU A 70 -7.16 2.02 -12.42
C GLU A 70 -8.54 1.82 -13.06
N ALA A 71 -8.91 2.68 -14.01
CA ALA A 71 -10.16 2.60 -14.75
C ALA A 71 -10.24 1.33 -15.62
N GLU A 72 -9.17 0.98 -16.30
CA GLU A 72 -9.09 -0.22 -17.14
C GLU A 72 -9.14 -1.50 -16.28
N ALA A 73 -8.43 -1.54 -15.17
CA ALA A 73 -8.45 -2.66 -14.23
C ALA A 73 -9.87 -2.92 -13.68
N ALA A 74 -10.59 -1.86 -13.35
CA ALA A 74 -11.99 -1.96 -12.92
C ALA A 74 -12.90 -2.56 -14.01
N LYS A 75 -12.74 -2.14 -15.29
CA LYS A 75 -13.46 -2.74 -16.42
C LYS A 75 -13.17 -4.22 -16.60
N ARG A 76 -11.94 -4.64 -16.30
CA ARG A 76 -11.51 -6.05 -16.37
C ARG A 76 -11.96 -6.86 -15.16
N GLY A 77 -12.64 -6.26 -14.19
CA GLY A 77 -13.07 -6.92 -12.95
C GLY A 77 -11.92 -7.26 -12.01
N LEU A 78 -10.82 -6.51 -12.07
CA LEU A 78 -9.70 -6.64 -11.14
C LEU A 78 -9.99 -5.84 -9.88
N PRO A 79 -9.87 -6.42 -8.67
CA PRO A 79 -10.11 -5.70 -7.43
C PRO A 79 -9.02 -4.66 -7.16
N ASN A 80 -9.41 -3.53 -6.57
CA ASN A 80 -8.50 -2.51 -6.08
C ASN A 80 -8.81 -2.22 -4.62
N LYS A 81 -8.05 -2.79 -3.70
CA LYS A 81 -8.18 -2.61 -2.25
C LYS A 81 -7.24 -1.49 -1.81
N LYS A 82 -7.78 -0.29 -1.59
CA LYS A 82 -6.99 0.94 -1.40
C LYS A 82 -6.42 1.13 0.02
N ASN A 83 -6.84 0.34 0.98
CA ASN A 83 -6.35 0.41 2.36
C ASN A 83 -6.35 -0.96 3.02
N THR A 84 -5.60 -1.08 4.11
CA THR A 84 -5.44 -2.33 4.86
C THR A 84 -6.76 -2.92 5.35
N PRO A 85 -7.68 -2.19 6.00
CA PRO A 85 -8.96 -2.75 6.43
C PRO A 85 -9.82 -3.29 5.30
N ALA A 86 -9.73 -2.72 4.10
CA ALA A 86 -10.45 -3.23 2.93
C ALA A 86 -9.76 -4.47 2.32
N ALA A 87 -8.46 -4.62 2.49
CA ALA A 87 -7.66 -5.71 1.91
C ALA A 87 -7.65 -6.97 2.81
N LEU A 88 -7.47 -6.80 4.11
CA LEU A 88 -7.29 -7.90 5.06
C LEU A 88 -8.42 -8.95 5.08
N PRO A 89 -9.72 -8.62 4.88
CA PRO A 89 -10.76 -9.64 4.82
C PRO A 89 -10.53 -10.71 3.74
N ALA A 90 -9.73 -10.39 2.71
CA ALA A 90 -9.38 -11.37 1.69
C ALA A 90 -8.59 -12.57 2.25
N LEU A 91 -7.82 -12.38 3.34
CA LEU A 91 -7.08 -13.47 3.97
C LEU A 91 -8.01 -14.62 4.42
N VAL A 92 -9.17 -14.27 4.95
CA VAL A 92 -10.12 -15.23 5.52
C VAL A 92 -11.27 -15.58 4.57
N GLU A 93 -11.17 -15.23 3.28
CA GLU A 93 -12.11 -15.72 2.27
C GLU A 93 -12.01 -17.27 2.17
N PRO A 94 -13.14 -17.98 2.08
CA PRO A 94 -13.15 -19.45 2.08
C PRO A 94 -12.18 -20.08 1.07
N LYS A 95 -12.07 -19.50 -0.12
CA LYS A 95 -11.16 -19.99 -1.17
C LYS A 95 -9.67 -19.91 -0.76
N ASN A 96 -9.30 -18.86 0.00
CA ASN A 96 -7.92 -18.66 0.44
C ASN A 96 -7.58 -19.54 1.63
N ILE A 97 -8.52 -19.73 2.55
CA ILE A 97 -8.39 -20.73 3.63
C ILE A 97 -8.21 -22.13 3.02
N ALA A 98 -9.09 -22.53 2.10
CA ALA A 98 -8.99 -23.85 1.46
C ALA A 98 -7.65 -24.05 0.73
N LEU A 99 -7.11 -23.02 0.08
CA LEU A 99 -5.80 -23.06 -0.55
C LEU A 99 -4.69 -23.34 0.46
N MET A 100 -4.67 -22.63 1.58
CA MET A 100 -3.63 -22.78 2.59
C MET A 100 -3.71 -24.15 3.29
N GLU A 101 -4.91 -24.64 3.57
CA GLU A 101 -5.13 -25.96 4.16
C GLU A 101 -4.76 -27.08 3.19
N GLU A 102 -5.09 -26.96 1.90
CA GLU A 102 -4.73 -27.97 0.86
C GLU A 102 -3.20 -28.21 0.82
N PHE A 103 -2.41 -27.16 0.98
CA PHE A 103 -0.95 -27.28 0.96
C PHE A 103 -0.32 -27.40 2.35
N GLY A 104 -1.11 -27.52 3.41
CA GLY A 104 -0.61 -27.65 4.78
C GLY A 104 0.22 -26.46 5.26
N VAL A 105 -0.02 -25.27 4.71
CA VAL A 105 0.75 -24.05 5.02
C VAL A 105 0.20 -23.38 6.26
N LEU A 106 -1.11 -23.14 6.32
CA LEU A 106 -1.82 -22.56 7.45
C LEU A 106 -3.19 -23.22 7.59
N THR A 107 -3.62 -23.40 8.83
CA THR A 107 -4.97 -23.80 9.16
C THR A 107 -5.92 -22.61 9.14
N LYS A 108 -7.23 -22.87 9.08
CA LYS A 108 -8.25 -21.83 9.21
C LYS A 108 -8.05 -20.98 10.46
N VAL A 109 -7.81 -21.61 11.60
CA VAL A 109 -7.64 -20.93 12.89
C VAL A 109 -6.42 -19.99 12.87
N GLU A 110 -5.32 -20.42 12.26
CA GLU A 110 -4.14 -19.58 12.12
C GLU A 110 -4.39 -18.39 11.19
N MET A 111 -5.14 -18.57 10.11
CA MET A 111 -5.48 -17.47 9.19
C MET A 111 -6.43 -16.46 9.86
N GLU A 112 -7.44 -16.93 10.59
CA GLU A 112 -8.35 -16.07 11.35
C GLU A 112 -7.59 -15.28 12.44
N SER A 113 -6.70 -15.94 13.17
CA SER A 113 -5.86 -15.28 14.18
C SER A 113 -4.95 -14.20 13.56
N ARG A 114 -4.30 -14.50 12.43
CA ARG A 114 -3.47 -13.51 11.71
C ARG A 114 -4.29 -12.31 11.24
N TYR A 115 -5.48 -12.55 10.70
CA TYR A 115 -6.39 -11.47 10.31
C TYR A 115 -6.71 -10.53 11.47
N GLU A 116 -7.05 -11.07 12.64
CA GLU A 116 -7.34 -10.27 13.84
C GLU A 116 -6.12 -9.49 14.32
N VAL A 117 -4.95 -10.14 14.36
CA VAL A 117 -3.69 -9.49 14.75
C VAL A 117 -3.33 -8.35 13.83
N GLU A 118 -3.44 -8.53 12.52
CA GLU A 118 -3.12 -7.49 11.54
C GLU A 118 -4.11 -6.31 11.60
N MET A 119 -5.40 -6.56 11.82
CA MET A 119 -6.40 -5.51 12.03
C MET A 119 -6.11 -4.69 13.29
N GLU A 120 -5.75 -5.37 14.37
CA GLU A 120 -5.38 -4.71 15.63
C GLU A 120 -4.08 -3.91 15.45
N HIS A 121 -3.08 -4.49 14.81
CA HIS A 121 -1.80 -3.85 14.50
C HIS A 121 -2.01 -2.56 13.70
N TYR A 122 -2.77 -2.63 12.61
CA TYR A 122 -3.12 -1.45 11.81
C TYR A 122 -3.73 -0.34 12.68
N SER A 123 -4.72 -0.68 13.51
CA SER A 123 -5.40 0.29 14.36
C SER A 123 -4.45 0.93 15.39
N LYS A 124 -3.56 0.14 15.98
CA LYS A 124 -2.54 0.62 16.93
C LYS A 124 -1.53 1.56 16.26
N ILE A 125 -1.02 1.20 15.09
CA ILE A 125 -0.05 2.02 14.37
C ILE A 125 -0.65 3.38 14.00
N ILE A 126 -1.84 3.40 13.41
CA ILE A 126 -2.54 4.66 13.06
C ILE A 126 -2.77 5.54 14.29
N ASN A 127 -3.16 4.94 15.42
CA ASN A 127 -3.33 5.68 16.66
C ASN A 127 -2.01 6.27 17.18
N ILE A 128 -0.92 5.50 17.16
CA ILE A 128 0.43 5.98 17.55
C ILE A 128 0.87 7.13 16.64
N GLU A 129 0.72 6.98 15.34
CA GLU A 129 1.07 8.03 14.36
C GLU A 129 0.28 9.31 14.60
N ALA A 130 -1.04 9.20 14.84
CA ALA A 130 -1.89 10.36 15.13
C ALA A 130 -1.48 11.06 16.42
N LEU A 131 -1.21 10.31 17.50
CA LEU A 131 -0.74 10.87 18.78
C LEU A 131 0.64 11.53 18.62
N THR A 132 1.56 10.90 17.90
CA THR A 132 2.89 11.45 17.61
C THR A 132 2.79 12.75 16.82
N MET A 133 1.95 12.79 15.80
CA MET A 133 1.69 14.00 15.02
C MET A 133 1.17 15.14 15.91
N LEU A 134 0.22 14.87 16.78
CA LEU A 134 -0.31 15.85 17.73
C LEU A 134 0.79 16.35 18.70
N GLU A 135 1.62 15.46 19.19
CA GLU A 135 2.74 15.82 20.06
C GLU A 135 3.76 16.70 19.35
N MET A 136 4.17 16.32 18.14
CA MET A 136 5.07 17.13 17.30
C MET A 136 4.49 18.51 16.99
N ALA A 137 3.21 18.56 16.63
CA ALA A 137 2.54 19.84 16.36
C ALA A 137 2.60 20.76 17.59
N ARG A 138 2.25 20.25 18.77
CA ARG A 138 2.19 21.04 20.00
C ARG A 138 3.55 21.42 20.56
N LYS A 139 4.52 20.49 20.53
CA LYS A 139 5.82 20.68 21.20
C LYS A 139 6.93 21.20 20.29
N GLN A 140 6.79 21.07 18.98
CA GLN A 140 7.84 21.42 18.03
C GLN A 140 7.37 22.45 17.01
N LEU A 141 6.31 22.15 16.23
CA LEU A 141 5.91 22.98 15.11
C LEU A 141 5.30 24.32 15.55
N LEU A 142 4.32 24.30 16.45
CA LEU A 142 3.72 25.55 16.95
C LEU A 142 4.71 26.44 17.69
N PRO A 143 5.57 25.95 18.59
CA PRO A 143 6.62 26.78 19.19
C PRO A 143 7.61 27.36 18.17
N ALA A 144 8.01 26.58 17.16
CA ALA A 144 8.92 27.06 16.12
C ALA A 144 8.27 28.17 15.26
N ILE A 145 6.99 27.99 14.90
CA ILE A 145 6.22 29.01 14.18
C ILE A 145 6.11 30.29 15.01
N ASN A 146 5.74 30.16 16.30
CA ASN A 146 5.63 31.32 17.18
C ASN A 146 6.95 32.05 17.39
N ALA A 147 8.06 31.33 17.50
CA ALA A 147 9.39 31.92 17.59
C ALA A 147 9.73 32.71 16.32
N TYR A 148 9.50 32.13 15.15
CA TYR A 148 9.73 32.80 13.87
C TYR A 148 8.81 34.01 13.67
N MET A 149 7.54 33.91 14.03
CA MET A 149 6.61 35.05 14.02
C MET A 149 7.13 36.20 14.90
N SER A 150 7.66 35.88 16.09
CA SER A 150 8.24 36.88 16.98
C SER A 150 9.48 37.58 16.38
N GLU A 151 10.33 36.81 15.69
CA GLU A 151 11.50 37.38 14.98
C GLU A 151 11.06 38.31 13.86
N VAL A 152 10.07 37.91 13.05
CA VAL A 152 9.56 38.75 11.96
C VAL A 152 8.90 40.00 12.50
N ALA A 153 8.09 39.90 13.57
CA ALA A 153 7.45 41.03 14.21
C ALA A 153 8.47 42.01 14.79
N ASN A 154 9.50 41.51 15.47
CA ASN A 154 10.60 42.35 15.98
C ASN A 154 11.39 43.03 14.87
N THR A 155 11.60 42.37 13.74
CA THR A 155 12.22 42.95 12.55
C THR A 155 11.40 44.11 12.00
N ALA A 156 10.09 43.92 11.88
CA ALA A 156 9.16 44.96 11.43
C ALA A 156 9.18 46.17 12.40
N ALA A 157 9.09 45.92 13.70
CA ALA A 157 9.14 46.94 14.72
C ALA A 157 10.47 47.73 14.71
N SER A 158 11.59 47.04 14.56
CA SER A 158 12.93 47.65 14.47
C SER A 158 13.08 48.52 13.23
N LYS A 159 12.56 48.12 12.09
CA LYS A 159 12.55 48.95 10.86
C LYS A 159 11.78 50.26 11.05
N LEU A 160 10.58 50.16 11.62
CA LEU A 160 9.73 51.33 11.89
C LEU A 160 10.33 52.28 12.95
N ALA A 161 11.05 51.71 13.93
CA ALA A 161 11.78 52.52 14.92
C ALA A 161 12.92 53.37 14.31
N VAL A 162 13.54 52.90 13.22
CA VAL A 162 14.56 53.65 12.48
C VAL A 162 13.93 54.74 11.60
N SER A 163 12.88 54.44 10.88
CA SER A 163 12.11 55.38 10.07
C SER A 163 10.73 54.78 9.71
N GLU A 164 9.69 55.61 9.90
CA GLU A 164 8.29 55.24 9.49
C GLU A 164 8.11 55.02 7.98
N HIS A 165 9.07 55.49 7.16
CA HIS A 165 9.05 55.35 5.70
C HIS A 165 9.65 54.01 5.25
N ILE A 166 10.27 53.22 6.13
CA ILE A 166 10.79 51.89 5.75
C ILE A 166 9.62 50.91 5.60
N SER A 167 9.55 50.27 4.42
CA SER A 167 8.48 49.28 4.14
C SER A 167 8.64 48.02 4.99
N VAL A 168 7.55 47.66 5.67
CA VAL A 168 7.40 46.41 6.42
C VAL A 168 6.39 45.44 5.75
N ARG A 169 6.07 45.68 4.49
CA ARG A 169 5.07 44.91 3.73
C ARG A 169 5.41 43.42 3.65
N SER A 170 6.68 43.09 3.56
CA SER A 170 7.17 41.71 3.51
C SER A 170 6.90 40.98 4.82
N GLU A 171 7.24 41.63 5.94
CA GLU A 171 7.07 41.12 7.29
C GLU A 171 5.55 40.91 7.58
N THR A 172 4.74 41.94 7.29
CA THR A 172 3.27 41.86 7.48
C THR A 172 2.68 40.69 6.69
N LYS A 173 3.04 40.55 5.41
CA LYS A 173 2.55 39.46 4.57
C LYS A 173 2.99 38.07 5.08
N THR A 174 4.18 37.99 5.68
CA THR A 174 4.66 36.74 6.29
C THR A 174 3.85 36.39 7.55
N LEU A 175 3.63 37.39 8.42
CA LEU A 175 2.84 37.21 9.65
C LEU A 175 1.37 36.80 9.33
N GLU A 176 0.75 37.45 8.34
CA GLU A 176 -0.61 37.11 7.89
C GLU A 176 -0.74 35.65 7.39
N LYS A 177 0.32 35.10 6.83
CA LYS A 177 0.32 33.70 6.35
C LYS A 177 0.56 32.68 7.45
N LEU A 178 1.17 33.08 8.55
CA LEU A 178 1.54 32.22 9.67
C LEU A 178 0.50 32.26 10.81
N SER A 179 -0.35 33.28 10.84
CA SER A 179 -1.44 33.42 11.80
C SER A 179 -2.70 32.66 11.37
#